data_e712288fdc06ab2507f7d197902d6006
#
_entry.id   e712288fdc06ab2507f7d197902d6006
#
_cell.length_a   1.000
_cell.length_b   1.000
_cell.length_c   1.000
_cell.angle_alpha   90.00
_cell.angle_beta   90.00
_cell.angle_gamma   90.00
#
_symmetry.space_group_name_H-M   'P 1'
#
loop_
_entity.id
_entity.type
_entity.pdbx_description
1 polymer ?
#
loop_
_entity_poly.entity_id
_entity_poly.type
_entity_poly.pdbx_seq_one_letter_code
_entity_poly.pdbx_strand_id
1 'polypeptide(L)'
;MKARSIWTLALLIVVGFSNANAAPLTAEQVLDSLAVKGRAPKTGYARDQFGQRWADVNRNGCDTRNDILKRDLSGVVFKAKTNNCVVLTGTLIDPYSGKTINFVRGNVTSMAVQIDHVVALSNAWQTGAFKLTMTQRTNFANDPINLLAVDGPLNEQKSDGDAATWLPPLKSYRCKYVARQIAVKAKYGLWVT
;
A
#
# COMPACT_ATOMS: atom_id res chain seq x y z
N MET A 1 75.22 14.49 31.89
CA MET A 1 74.49 13.88 30.82
C MET A 1 72.98 14.19 31.05
N LYS A 2 72.37 15.10 30.24
CA LYS A 2 70.96 15.49 30.40
C LYS A 2 70.17 14.79 29.32
N ALA A 3 69.24 13.90 29.70
CA ALA A 3 68.37 13.23 28.80
C ALA A 3 67.21 14.18 28.42
N ARG A 4 67.00 14.40 27.10
CA ARG A 4 65.89 15.17 26.54
C ARG A 4 64.73 14.19 26.18
N SER A 5 63.62 14.29 26.89
CA SER A 5 62.41 13.58 26.56
C SER A 5 61.73 14.31 25.38
N ILE A 6 61.53 13.58 24.28
CA ILE A 6 60.72 14.03 23.10
C ILE A 6 59.28 13.56 23.30
N TRP A 7 58.40 14.49 23.49
CA TRP A 7 56.96 14.22 23.53
C TRP A 7 56.40 14.26 22.08
N THR A 8 56.04 13.10 21.52
CA THR A 8 55.36 13.01 20.25
C THR A 8 53.85 13.25 20.49
N LEU A 9 53.36 14.37 19.99
CA LEU A 9 51.93 14.72 20.02
C LEU A 9 51.21 13.96 18.89
N ALA A 10 50.46 12.93 19.21
CA ALA A 10 49.61 12.23 18.24
C ALA A 10 48.35 13.04 17.98
N LEU A 11 48.24 13.57 16.75
CA LEU A 11 47.06 14.30 16.26
C LEU A 11 45.98 13.29 15.88
N LEU A 12 44.96 13.12 16.70
CA LEU A 12 43.79 12.31 16.43
C LEU A 12 42.87 13.10 15.45
N ILE A 13 42.89 12.72 14.17
CA ILE A 13 41.94 13.24 13.17
C ILE A 13 40.62 12.49 13.39
N VAL A 14 39.65 13.16 14.02
CA VAL A 14 38.25 12.68 14.09
C VAL A 14 37.61 12.97 12.75
N VAL A 15 37.51 11.96 11.89
CA VAL A 15 36.73 12.04 10.66
C VAL A 15 35.25 11.94 11.06
N GLY A 16 34.57 13.08 11.11
CA GLY A 16 33.13 13.15 11.32
C GLY A 16 32.42 12.60 10.08
N PHE A 17 31.79 11.42 10.19
CA PHE A 17 30.84 10.94 9.20
C PHE A 17 29.58 11.78 9.31
N SER A 18 29.41 12.74 8.39
CA SER A 18 28.13 13.42 8.20
C SER A 18 27.13 12.42 7.62
N ASN A 19 26.18 11.94 8.43
CA ASN A 19 25.01 11.24 7.92
C ASN A 19 24.19 12.24 7.12
N ALA A 20 24.43 12.33 5.83
CA ALA A 20 23.55 13.04 4.91
C ALA A 20 22.22 12.26 4.89
N ASN A 21 21.20 12.77 5.57
CA ASN A 21 19.82 12.31 5.36
C ASN A 21 19.46 12.61 3.91
N ALA A 22 19.51 11.61 3.04
CA ALA A 22 19.02 11.75 1.67
C ALA A 22 17.55 12.14 1.73
N ALA A 23 17.16 13.17 0.99
CA ALA A 23 15.76 13.54 0.86
C ALA A 23 14.94 12.34 0.31
N PRO A 24 13.70 12.15 0.77
CA PRO A 24 12.86 11.07 0.25
C PRO A 24 12.69 11.22 -1.26
N LEU A 25 12.77 10.09 -1.99
CA LEU A 25 12.62 10.07 -3.44
C LEU A 25 11.21 10.52 -3.85
N THR A 26 11.12 11.27 -4.93
CA THR A 26 9.83 11.61 -5.56
C THR A 26 9.22 10.38 -6.24
N ALA A 27 7.91 10.42 -6.51
CA ALA A 27 7.25 9.32 -7.23
C ALA A 27 7.85 9.10 -8.63
N GLU A 28 8.30 10.15 -9.31
CA GLU A 28 8.97 10.08 -10.62
C GLU A 28 10.32 9.35 -10.51
N GLN A 29 11.16 9.72 -9.55
CA GLN A 29 12.44 9.04 -9.32
C GLN A 29 12.26 7.55 -8.98
N VAL A 30 11.20 7.22 -8.21
CA VAL A 30 10.87 5.81 -7.94
C VAL A 30 10.38 5.12 -9.19
N LEU A 31 9.53 5.76 -10.00
CA LEU A 31 9.05 5.21 -11.28
C LEU A 31 10.20 4.88 -12.22
N ASP A 32 11.17 5.79 -12.38
CA ASP A 32 12.35 5.61 -13.23
C ASP A 32 13.22 4.43 -12.80
N SER A 33 13.15 4.03 -11.54
CA SER A 33 13.84 2.85 -11.00
C SER A 33 13.13 1.52 -11.28
N LEU A 34 11.84 1.56 -11.68
CA LEU A 34 11.07 0.34 -11.93
C LEU A 34 11.40 -0.24 -13.31
N ALA A 35 11.46 -1.57 -13.37
CA ALA A 35 11.59 -2.24 -14.66
C ALA A 35 10.32 -2.02 -15.50
N VAL A 36 10.50 -1.76 -16.79
CA VAL A 36 9.41 -1.69 -17.78
C VAL A 36 9.38 -3.01 -18.56
N LYS A 37 8.25 -3.74 -18.51
CA LYS A 37 8.08 -5.06 -19.16
C LYS A 37 6.62 -5.24 -19.55
N GLY A 38 6.35 -6.03 -20.59
CA GLY A 38 5.01 -6.46 -20.94
C GLY A 38 4.34 -7.27 -19.81
N ARG A 39 3.01 -7.37 -19.82
CA ARG A 39 2.25 -8.19 -18.88
C ARG A 39 2.58 -9.66 -19.08
N ALA A 40 2.88 -10.38 -18.00
CA ALA A 40 2.95 -11.84 -18.01
C ALA A 40 1.56 -12.46 -18.16
N PRO A 41 1.47 -13.71 -18.64
CA PRO A 41 0.21 -14.45 -18.70
C PRO A 41 -0.47 -14.56 -17.33
N LYS A 42 -1.80 -14.65 -17.31
CA LYS A 42 -2.60 -14.94 -16.09
C LYS A 42 -2.54 -16.40 -15.67
N THR A 43 -1.78 -17.25 -16.35
CA THR A 43 -1.69 -18.68 -16.03
C THR A 43 -1.34 -18.88 -14.56
N GLY A 44 -2.12 -19.71 -13.86
CA GLY A 44 -1.95 -19.99 -12.43
C GLY A 44 -2.45 -18.89 -11.49
N TYR A 45 -2.99 -17.77 -12.00
CA TYR A 45 -3.62 -16.78 -11.15
C TYR A 45 -4.93 -17.29 -10.56
N ALA A 46 -5.02 -17.20 -9.24
CA ALA A 46 -6.27 -17.29 -8.49
C ALA A 46 -6.13 -16.41 -7.24
N ARG A 47 -7.25 -15.95 -6.67
CA ARG A 47 -7.19 -15.07 -5.48
C ARG A 47 -6.57 -15.75 -4.27
N ASP A 48 -6.73 -17.05 -4.11
CA ASP A 48 -6.16 -17.88 -3.04
C ASP A 48 -4.62 -17.93 -3.09
N GLN A 49 -4.02 -17.68 -4.26
CA GLN A 49 -2.56 -17.52 -4.40
C GLN A 49 -2.01 -16.34 -3.58
N PHE A 50 -2.88 -15.45 -3.11
CA PHE A 50 -2.54 -14.33 -2.22
C PHE A 50 -2.85 -14.61 -0.74
N GLY A 51 -3.08 -15.88 -0.38
CA GLY A 51 -3.31 -16.33 0.98
C GLY A 51 -4.67 -15.93 1.56
N GLN A 52 -4.74 -15.92 2.89
CA GLN A 52 -5.98 -15.62 3.59
C GLN A 52 -6.46 -14.20 3.28
N ARG A 53 -7.73 -14.11 2.88
CA ARG A 53 -8.41 -12.83 2.68
C ARG A 53 -8.50 -12.07 4.01
N TRP A 54 -8.08 -10.82 4.02
CA TRP A 54 -8.12 -9.92 5.19
C TRP A 54 -7.36 -10.45 6.41
N ALA A 55 -6.23 -11.15 6.15
CA ALA A 55 -5.38 -11.65 7.23
C ALA A 55 -4.93 -10.50 8.15
N ASP A 56 -4.91 -10.77 9.45
CA ASP A 56 -4.32 -9.85 10.44
C ASP A 56 -2.78 -9.93 10.36
N VAL A 57 -2.21 -9.22 9.39
CA VAL A 57 -0.76 -9.25 9.14
C VAL A 57 0.06 -8.42 10.12
N ASN A 58 -0.57 -7.46 10.80
CA ASN A 58 0.07 -6.62 11.81
C ASN A 58 -0.15 -7.16 13.25
N ARG A 59 -0.95 -8.22 13.40
CA ARG A 59 -1.25 -8.91 14.68
C ARG A 59 -1.86 -8.00 15.74
N ASN A 60 -2.72 -7.07 15.31
CA ASN A 60 -3.43 -6.18 16.22
C ASN A 60 -4.75 -6.76 16.74
N GLY A 61 -5.12 -7.97 16.30
CA GLY A 61 -6.36 -8.68 16.65
C GLY A 61 -7.56 -8.32 15.79
N CYS A 62 -7.41 -7.42 14.81
CA CYS A 62 -8.43 -7.05 13.83
C CYS A 62 -8.09 -7.59 12.44
N ASP A 63 -9.09 -7.93 11.64
CA ASP A 63 -8.83 -8.22 10.24
C ASP A 63 -8.48 -6.94 9.46
N THR A 64 -7.63 -7.09 8.43
CA THR A 64 -7.14 -5.95 7.65
C THR A 64 -8.27 -5.12 7.01
N ARG A 65 -9.42 -5.73 6.63
CA ARG A 65 -10.56 -4.98 6.10
C ARG A 65 -11.10 -3.97 7.11
N ASN A 66 -11.25 -4.39 8.36
CA ASN A 66 -11.71 -3.52 9.43
C ASN A 66 -10.68 -2.44 9.79
N ASP A 67 -9.38 -2.75 9.72
CA ASP A 67 -8.32 -1.74 9.90
C ASP A 67 -8.40 -0.64 8.84
N ILE A 68 -8.63 -1.00 7.57
CA ILE A 68 -8.78 -0.03 6.50
C ILE A 68 -10.08 0.78 6.66
N LEU A 69 -11.20 0.15 6.99
CA LEU A 69 -12.44 0.88 7.27
C LEU A 69 -12.26 1.86 8.44
N LYS A 70 -11.61 1.44 9.52
CA LYS A 70 -11.30 2.29 10.67
C LYS A 70 -10.39 3.47 10.29
N ARG A 71 -9.45 3.27 9.40
CA ARG A 71 -8.51 4.31 8.92
C ARG A 71 -9.19 5.35 8.03
N ASP A 72 -10.05 4.88 7.11
CA ASP A 72 -10.55 5.68 5.98
C ASP A 72 -11.93 6.30 6.21
N LEU A 73 -12.71 5.78 7.18
CA LEU A 73 -14.02 6.31 7.51
C LEU A 73 -13.94 7.31 8.68
N SER A 74 -14.80 8.31 8.67
CA SER A 74 -15.08 9.18 9.81
C SER A 74 -16.35 8.74 10.55
N GLY A 75 -16.52 9.15 11.82
CA GLY A 75 -17.72 8.84 12.61
C GLY A 75 -17.96 7.33 12.79
N VAL A 76 -16.89 6.55 12.94
CA VAL A 76 -16.96 5.08 12.98
C VAL A 76 -17.68 4.60 14.24
N VAL A 77 -18.66 3.71 14.07
CA VAL A 77 -19.30 2.96 15.13
C VAL A 77 -18.85 1.51 15.06
N PHE A 78 -18.43 0.97 16.20
CA PHE A 78 -17.96 -0.41 16.30
C PHE A 78 -19.00 -1.34 16.91
N LYS A 79 -18.93 -2.60 16.55
CA LYS A 79 -19.71 -3.65 17.19
C LYS A 79 -19.22 -3.82 18.66
N ALA A 80 -20.17 -3.82 19.59
CA ALA A 80 -19.86 -4.05 21.01
C ALA A 80 -19.11 -5.39 21.21
N LYS A 81 -18.22 -5.43 22.20
CA LYS A 81 -17.44 -6.63 22.58
C LYS A 81 -16.51 -7.17 21.49
N THR A 82 -16.02 -6.31 20.58
CA THR A 82 -15.07 -6.68 19.53
C THR A 82 -13.74 -5.90 19.62
N ASN A 83 -13.41 -5.32 20.77
CA ASN A 83 -12.22 -4.48 20.98
C ASN A 83 -12.03 -3.39 19.90
N ASN A 84 -13.15 -2.79 19.47
CA ASN A 84 -13.18 -1.81 18.38
C ASN A 84 -12.56 -2.32 17.06
N CYS A 85 -12.66 -3.62 16.81
CA CYS A 85 -12.21 -4.22 15.55
C CYS A 85 -13.32 -4.19 14.47
N VAL A 86 -14.56 -4.54 14.82
CA VAL A 86 -15.61 -4.68 13.80
C VAL A 86 -16.34 -3.36 13.58
N VAL A 87 -16.08 -2.71 12.45
CA VAL A 87 -16.76 -1.47 12.03
C VAL A 87 -18.18 -1.80 11.57
N LEU A 88 -19.19 -1.16 12.16
CA LEU A 88 -20.60 -1.29 11.79
C LEU A 88 -21.04 -0.19 10.83
N THR A 89 -20.72 1.06 11.15
CA THR A 89 -21.08 2.23 10.33
C THR A 89 -19.95 3.23 10.30
N GLY A 90 -19.99 4.16 9.36
CA GLY A 90 -19.09 5.29 9.24
C GLY A 90 -19.36 6.04 7.94
N THR A 91 -18.68 7.16 7.74
CA THR A 91 -18.82 7.98 6.54
C THR A 91 -17.49 8.04 5.79
N LEU A 92 -17.53 7.69 4.51
CA LEU A 92 -16.40 7.79 3.59
C LEU A 92 -16.53 9.06 2.75
N ILE A 93 -15.45 9.85 2.70
CA ILE A 93 -15.26 10.80 1.59
C ILE A 93 -14.46 10.03 0.54
N ASP A 94 -15.15 9.54 -0.48
CA ASP A 94 -14.55 8.64 -1.45
C ASP A 94 -13.41 9.32 -2.24
N PRO A 95 -12.19 8.79 -2.21
CA PRO A 95 -11.07 9.40 -2.92
C PRO A 95 -11.19 9.30 -4.45
N TYR A 96 -11.97 8.34 -4.96
CA TYR A 96 -12.11 8.16 -6.40
C TYR A 96 -13.11 9.11 -7.05
N SER A 97 -14.18 9.45 -6.36
CA SER A 97 -15.24 10.34 -6.88
C SER A 97 -15.34 11.68 -6.16
N GLY A 98 -14.84 11.78 -4.93
CA GLY A 98 -15.07 12.92 -4.03
C GLY A 98 -16.45 12.90 -3.34
N LYS A 99 -17.27 11.88 -3.57
CA LYS A 99 -18.60 11.76 -2.97
C LYS A 99 -18.53 11.35 -1.52
N THR A 100 -19.50 11.80 -0.74
CA THR A 100 -19.73 11.29 0.62
C THR A 100 -20.62 10.05 0.56
N ILE A 101 -20.14 8.93 1.14
CA ILE A 101 -20.83 7.64 1.14
C ILE A 101 -20.99 7.16 2.58
N ASN A 102 -22.20 6.87 3.00
CA ASN A 102 -22.47 6.28 4.31
C ASN A 102 -22.27 4.76 4.23
N PHE A 103 -21.30 4.26 4.98
CA PHE A 103 -21.07 2.84 5.14
C PHE A 103 -21.97 2.27 6.23
N VAL A 104 -22.68 1.20 5.88
CA VAL A 104 -23.42 0.36 6.81
C VAL A 104 -23.03 -1.09 6.57
N ARG A 105 -22.55 -1.79 7.61
CA ARG A 105 -22.20 -3.20 7.50
C ARG A 105 -23.42 -4.07 7.27
N GLY A 106 -23.40 -4.88 6.24
CA GLY A 106 -24.48 -5.82 5.89
C GLY A 106 -24.15 -6.54 4.60
N ASN A 107 -24.88 -7.60 4.27
CA ASN A 107 -24.59 -8.42 3.09
C ASN A 107 -24.73 -7.64 1.78
N VAL A 108 -25.69 -6.72 1.71
CA VAL A 108 -25.92 -5.87 0.53
C VAL A 108 -25.30 -4.49 0.73
N THR A 109 -25.54 -3.86 1.88
CA THR A 109 -25.14 -2.46 2.15
C THR A 109 -23.63 -2.27 2.17
N SER A 110 -22.85 -3.29 2.55
CA SER A 110 -21.38 -3.23 2.50
C SER A 110 -20.82 -3.08 1.08
N MET A 111 -21.62 -3.29 0.05
CA MET A 111 -21.19 -3.14 -1.35
C MET A 111 -21.02 -1.67 -1.75
N ALA A 112 -21.64 -0.73 -1.03
CA ALA A 112 -21.48 0.71 -1.28
C ALA A 112 -20.03 1.19 -1.04
N VAL A 113 -19.34 0.59 -0.06
CA VAL A 113 -17.92 0.86 0.22
C VAL A 113 -17.16 -0.45 0.20
N GLN A 114 -16.26 -0.56 -0.77
CA GLN A 114 -15.36 -1.71 -0.91
C GLN A 114 -13.92 -1.34 -0.52
N ILE A 115 -13.12 -2.35 -0.21
CA ILE A 115 -11.66 -2.15 -0.05
C ILE A 115 -11.00 -2.56 -1.35
N ASP A 116 -10.48 -1.56 -2.05
CA ASP A 116 -9.72 -1.75 -3.27
C ASP A 116 -8.28 -2.13 -2.99
N HIS A 117 -7.72 -3.01 -3.81
CA HIS A 117 -6.30 -3.15 -3.99
C HIS A 117 -5.85 -2.15 -5.07
N VAL A 118 -5.20 -1.04 -4.68
CA VAL A 118 -4.80 0.02 -5.61
C VAL A 118 -3.96 -0.52 -6.77
N VAL A 119 -3.07 -1.48 -6.47
CA VAL A 119 -2.52 -2.42 -7.47
C VAL A 119 -3.29 -3.73 -7.33
N ALA A 120 -4.22 -3.98 -8.25
CA ALA A 120 -5.10 -5.14 -8.21
C ALA A 120 -4.31 -6.46 -8.19
N LEU A 121 -4.83 -7.49 -7.50
CA LEU A 121 -4.14 -8.79 -7.36
C LEU A 121 -3.80 -9.42 -8.71
N SER A 122 -4.72 -9.35 -9.68
CA SER A 122 -4.50 -9.86 -11.05
C SER A 122 -3.45 -9.03 -11.79
N ASN A 123 -3.43 -7.69 -11.65
CA ASN A 123 -2.38 -6.85 -12.20
C ASN A 123 -1.03 -7.17 -11.57
N ALA A 124 -0.98 -7.28 -10.24
CA ALA A 124 0.24 -7.64 -9.52
C ALA A 124 0.79 -9.00 -10.00
N TRP A 125 -0.07 -10.01 -10.18
CA TRP A 125 0.33 -11.30 -10.72
C TRP A 125 1.04 -11.14 -12.06
N GLN A 126 0.39 -10.44 -13.00
CA GLN A 126 0.92 -10.20 -14.36
C GLN A 126 2.13 -9.27 -14.40
N THR A 127 2.44 -8.57 -13.31
CA THR A 127 3.59 -7.66 -13.21
C THR A 127 4.65 -8.13 -12.20
N GLY A 128 4.66 -9.43 -11.86
CA GLY A 128 5.77 -10.03 -11.11
C GLY A 128 5.40 -10.78 -9.85
N ALA A 129 4.19 -10.60 -9.29
CA ALA A 129 3.82 -11.24 -8.03
C ALA A 129 3.75 -12.78 -8.12
N PHE A 130 3.66 -13.36 -9.30
CA PHE A 130 3.77 -14.82 -9.47
C PHE A 130 5.14 -15.38 -9.04
N LYS A 131 6.17 -14.54 -8.96
CA LYS A 131 7.52 -14.89 -8.49
C LYS A 131 7.67 -14.78 -6.97
N LEU A 132 6.76 -14.11 -6.31
CA LEU A 132 6.80 -13.92 -4.86
C LEU A 132 6.43 -15.21 -4.14
N THR A 133 6.92 -15.38 -2.92
CA THR A 133 6.46 -16.46 -2.03
C THR A 133 5.01 -16.23 -1.61
N MET A 134 4.32 -17.27 -1.13
CA MET A 134 2.96 -17.13 -0.59
C MET A 134 2.90 -16.06 0.52
N THR A 135 3.86 -16.05 1.43
CA THR A 135 3.92 -15.05 2.51
C THR A 135 4.04 -13.62 1.96
N GLN A 136 4.88 -13.39 0.96
CA GLN A 136 5.02 -12.07 0.34
C GLN A 136 3.73 -11.64 -0.38
N ARG A 137 3.04 -12.58 -1.08
CA ARG A 137 1.74 -12.30 -1.70
C ARG A 137 0.65 -12.02 -0.67
N THR A 138 0.64 -12.75 0.46
CA THR A 138 -0.30 -12.47 1.56
C THR A 138 -0.06 -11.09 2.15
N ASN A 139 1.19 -10.72 2.37
CA ASN A 139 1.55 -9.38 2.84
C ASN A 139 1.13 -8.29 1.84
N PHE A 140 1.37 -8.51 0.53
CA PHE A 140 0.93 -7.60 -0.53
C PHE A 140 -0.59 -7.38 -0.52
N ALA A 141 -1.37 -8.46 -0.41
CA ALA A 141 -2.83 -8.42 -0.43
C ALA A 141 -3.43 -7.76 0.82
N ASN A 142 -2.68 -7.69 1.92
CA ASN A 142 -3.11 -7.11 3.19
C ASN A 142 -2.29 -5.87 3.58
N ASP A 143 -1.50 -5.31 2.65
CA ASP A 143 -0.70 -4.13 2.91
C ASP A 143 -1.56 -2.86 2.96
N PRO A 144 -1.55 -2.09 4.06
CA PRO A 144 -2.30 -0.84 4.16
C PRO A 144 -1.98 0.19 3.07
N ILE A 145 -0.76 0.19 2.49
CA ILE A 145 -0.45 1.09 1.37
C ILE A 145 -1.10 0.64 0.06
N ASN A 146 -1.40 -0.66 -0.10
CA ASN A 146 -2.10 -1.18 -1.27
C ASN A 146 -3.63 -1.16 -1.11
N LEU A 147 -4.14 -0.94 0.09
CA LEU A 147 -5.56 -1.04 0.42
C LEU A 147 -6.19 0.34 0.64
N LEU A 148 -7.39 0.57 0.09
CA LEU A 148 -8.11 1.83 0.18
C LEU A 148 -9.62 1.58 0.22
N ALA A 149 -10.34 2.20 1.16
CA ALA A 149 -11.79 2.21 1.13
C ALA A 149 -12.27 3.17 0.04
N VAL A 150 -13.13 2.69 -0.85
CA VAL A 150 -13.58 3.42 -2.05
C VAL A 150 -15.04 3.11 -2.39
N ASP A 151 -15.61 3.93 -3.28
CA ASP A 151 -16.90 3.68 -3.94
C ASP A 151 -16.91 2.29 -4.61
N GLY A 152 -17.86 1.44 -4.23
CA GLY A 152 -17.95 0.07 -4.71
C GLY A 152 -18.10 -0.03 -6.23
N PRO A 153 -19.05 0.66 -6.86
CA PRO A 153 -19.20 0.72 -8.32
C PRO A 153 -17.93 1.15 -9.05
N LEU A 154 -17.18 2.15 -8.55
CA LEU A 154 -15.91 2.58 -9.17
C LEU A 154 -14.81 1.53 -9.00
N ASN A 155 -14.79 0.81 -7.88
CA ASN A 155 -13.86 -0.30 -7.71
C ASN A 155 -14.16 -1.44 -8.70
N GLU A 156 -15.42 -1.76 -8.92
CA GLU A 156 -15.82 -2.77 -9.91
C GLU A 156 -15.47 -2.31 -11.35
N GLN A 157 -15.70 -1.04 -11.68
CA GLN A 157 -15.29 -0.45 -12.96
C GLN A 157 -13.77 -0.52 -13.16
N LYS A 158 -12.98 -0.21 -12.13
CA LYS A 158 -11.52 -0.30 -12.17
C LYS A 158 -11.06 -1.74 -12.44
N SER A 159 -11.70 -2.73 -11.84
CA SER A 159 -11.34 -4.15 -11.99
C SER A 159 -9.85 -4.41 -11.74
N ASP A 160 -9.13 -5.00 -12.71
CA ASP A 160 -7.68 -5.21 -12.66
C ASP A 160 -6.88 -4.16 -13.45
N GLY A 161 -7.50 -3.00 -13.75
CA GLY A 161 -6.87 -1.89 -14.44
C GLY A 161 -5.72 -1.27 -13.65
N ASP A 162 -4.71 -0.81 -14.37
CA ASP A 162 -3.66 0.07 -13.89
C ASP A 162 -3.90 1.53 -14.35
N ALA A 163 -2.97 2.43 -14.06
CA ALA A 163 -3.10 3.84 -14.40
C ALA A 163 -3.13 4.12 -15.93
N ALA A 164 -2.71 3.17 -16.77
CA ALA A 164 -2.81 3.29 -18.22
C ALA A 164 -4.22 3.00 -18.75
N THR A 165 -5.00 2.20 -18.00
CA THR A 165 -6.32 1.73 -18.45
C THR A 165 -7.48 2.30 -17.65
N TRP A 166 -7.24 2.75 -16.42
CA TRP A 166 -8.24 3.36 -15.56
C TRP A 166 -7.63 4.40 -14.63
N LEU A 167 -8.30 5.53 -14.49
CA LEU A 167 -7.96 6.59 -13.54
C LEU A 167 -9.21 7.02 -12.77
N PRO A 168 -9.08 7.41 -11.49
CA PRO A 168 -10.19 7.96 -10.72
C PRO A 168 -10.89 9.11 -11.46
N PRO A 169 -12.24 9.16 -11.46
CA PRO A 169 -12.98 10.31 -12.00
C PRO A 169 -12.55 11.63 -11.37
N LEU A 170 -12.29 11.66 -10.06
CA LEU A 170 -11.79 12.83 -9.34
C LEU A 170 -10.36 13.18 -9.78
N LYS A 171 -10.23 14.15 -10.69
CA LYS A 171 -8.94 14.52 -11.30
C LYS A 171 -7.89 14.93 -10.27
N SER A 172 -8.27 15.63 -9.20
CA SER A 172 -7.35 16.06 -8.14
C SER A 172 -6.71 14.90 -7.35
N TYR A 173 -7.29 13.70 -7.41
CA TYR A 173 -6.75 12.52 -6.75
C TYR A 173 -5.81 11.70 -7.63
N ARG A 174 -5.81 11.89 -8.94
CA ARG A 174 -5.07 11.04 -9.91
C ARG A 174 -3.58 10.95 -9.61
N CYS A 175 -2.92 12.08 -9.32
CA CYS A 175 -1.48 12.05 -8.97
C CYS A 175 -1.22 11.21 -7.71
N LYS A 176 -2.05 11.33 -6.67
CA LYS A 176 -1.93 10.51 -5.46
C LYS A 176 -2.16 9.03 -5.74
N TYR A 177 -3.15 8.70 -6.59
CA TYR A 177 -3.43 7.33 -7.01
C TYR A 177 -2.24 6.71 -7.74
N VAL A 178 -1.68 7.40 -8.74
CA VAL A 178 -0.51 6.93 -9.50
C VAL A 178 0.72 6.79 -8.60
N ALA A 179 1.01 7.79 -7.78
CA ALA A 179 2.13 7.73 -6.84
C ALA A 179 2.01 6.53 -5.88
N ARG A 180 0.78 6.22 -5.44
CA ARG A 180 0.52 5.07 -4.59
C ARG A 180 0.75 3.75 -5.31
N GLN A 181 0.33 3.61 -6.58
CA GLN A 181 0.64 2.44 -7.39
C GLN A 181 2.16 2.24 -7.56
N ILE A 182 2.89 3.32 -7.84
CA ILE A 182 4.36 3.30 -7.97
C ILE A 182 5.00 2.80 -6.65
N ALA A 183 4.60 3.38 -5.52
CA ALA A 183 5.13 2.99 -4.21
C ALA A 183 4.87 1.51 -3.88
N VAL A 184 3.67 1.00 -4.17
CA VAL A 184 3.33 -0.42 -3.99
C VAL A 184 4.17 -1.30 -4.90
N LYS A 185 4.28 -0.96 -6.18
CA LYS A 185 5.09 -1.74 -7.13
C LYS A 185 6.57 -1.76 -6.73
N ALA A 186 7.12 -0.63 -6.33
CA ALA A 186 8.50 -0.54 -5.84
C ALA A 186 8.72 -1.43 -4.59
N LYS A 187 7.83 -1.33 -3.60
CA LYS A 187 7.93 -2.12 -2.36
C LYS A 187 7.98 -3.62 -2.61
N TYR A 188 7.27 -4.12 -3.62
CA TYR A 188 7.15 -5.56 -3.92
C TYR A 188 7.96 -6.00 -5.12
N GLY A 189 8.82 -5.16 -5.69
CA GLY A 189 9.65 -5.48 -6.84
C GLY A 189 8.83 -5.83 -8.10
N LEU A 190 7.64 -5.25 -8.23
CA LEU A 190 6.78 -5.42 -9.40
C LEU A 190 7.20 -4.43 -10.49
N TRP A 191 6.99 -4.80 -11.77
CA TRP A 191 7.29 -3.92 -12.88
C TRP A 191 6.08 -3.12 -13.37
N VAL A 192 6.33 -2.10 -14.20
CA VAL A 192 5.33 -1.33 -14.93
C VAL A 192 5.26 -1.77 -16.39
N THR A 193 4.12 -1.51 -17.04
CA THR A 193 3.85 -1.89 -18.44
C THR A 193 3.78 -0.66 -19.31
#